data_0cbdabe81185bdcc6dc15b5701458490
#
_entry.id   0cbdabe81185bdcc6dc15b5701458490
#
_cell.length_a   1.000
_cell.length_b   1.000
_cell.length_c   1.000
_cell.angle_alpha   90.00
_cell.angle_beta   90.00
_cell.angle_gamma   90.00
#
_symmetry.space_group_name_H-M   'P 1'
#
loop_
_entity.id
_entity.type
_entity.pdbx_description
1 polymer ?
#
loop_
_entity_poly.entity_id
_entity_poly.type
_entity_poly.pdbx_seq_one_letter_code
_entity_poly.pdbx_strand_id
1 'polypeptide(L)'
;MKHIATRSLTVLACAAGSLLPLSTLSAAESINAKVDAALQSLQPKIIEWRRDLHQNPELSNREFRTSKIVAEHLRSLGLKIETGVAITGVVAVLEGGKPGPVIALRADMDGLPVTEQNELPFRSKVTTTYRNETVGVMHACGHDVHTSVLMGVAQALASVKEDLPGKVVFLFQPAEEGAPVGEEGGASLMVKEGVLERYKPEAIFGLHVFANMRTGMIGYRGGPLMAASDSYRIVVKGRQTHGARPWGGVDPIVVSSQLVGALQTIVSRQTDITANPAIVTVGAIKGGIRHNIIPDEVEMVGTIRTFDALQRADILKSMQRMVENIAEASGTTATLEIDPGSNPVVNNDPDLTRKVVPTLQRVAGEANVRTVPLVTGAEDFAFFAQKVPSFFFFVGVTPADKVLTAASNHSPLFLVDEAAIPAAARAIANVAVDYLAAGVP
;
A
#
# COMPACT_ATOMS: atom_id res chain seq x y z
N MET A 1 -55.93 52.65 5.64
CA MET A 1 -54.63 53.17 5.19
C MET A 1 -53.62 53.06 6.26
N LYS A 2 -52.73 52.07 6.18
CA LYS A 2 -51.48 51.97 6.97
C LYS A 2 -50.45 51.34 6.07
N HIS A 3 -49.42 52.08 5.69
CA HIS A 3 -48.30 51.67 4.89
C HIS A 3 -47.38 50.82 5.72
N ILE A 4 -47.02 49.60 5.23
CA ILE A 4 -45.96 48.76 5.76
C ILE A 4 -44.81 48.92 4.78
N ALA A 5 -43.72 49.52 5.28
CA ALA A 5 -42.46 49.62 4.56
C ALA A 5 -41.64 48.35 4.73
N THR A 6 -41.40 47.64 3.64
CA THR A 6 -40.50 46.49 3.58
C THR A 6 -39.04 46.95 3.47
N ARG A 7 -38.22 46.67 4.48
CA ARG A 7 -36.77 46.89 4.42
C ARG A 7 -36.12 45.63 3.85
N SER A 8 -35.56 45.73 2.67
CA SER A 8 -34.71 44.69 2.08
C SER A 8 -33.32 44.72 2.76
N LEU A 9 -32.96 43.62 3.42
CA LEU A 9 -31.61 43.42 3.91
C LEU A 9 -30.80 42.73 2.80
N THR A 10 -29.86 43.46 2.23
CA THR A 10 -28.87 42.91 1.30
C THR A 10 -27.76 42.28 2.11
N VAL A 11 -27.68 40.95 2.12
CA VAL A 11 -26.56 40.19 2.71
C VAL A 11 -25.45 40.16 1.67
N LEU A 12 -24.38 40.90 1.92
CA LEU A 12 -23.13 40.80 1.16
C LEU A 12 -22.40 39.56 1.62
N ALA A 13 -22.42 38.49 0.84
CA ALA A 13 -21.57 37.31 1.04
C ALA A 13 -20.18 37.63 0.54
N CYS A 14 -19.24 37.90 1.47
CA CYS A 14 -17.80 37.90 1.16
C CYS A 14 -17.33 36.47 0.91
N ALA A 15 -17.23 36.09 -0.35
CA ALA A 15 -16.48 34.92 -0.77
C ALA A 15 -14.98 35.28 -0.69
N ALA A 16 -14.33 34.92 0.43
CA ALA A 16 -12.88 34.92 0.54
C ALA A 16 -12.34 33.72 -0.23
N GLY A 17 -12.28 33.82 -1.56
CA GLY A 17 -11.49 32.94 -2.39
C GLY A 17 -10.01 33.22 -2.11
N SER A 18 -9.29 32.30 -1.52
CA SER A 18 -7.82 32.34 -1.40
C SER A 18 -7.20 32.27 -2.81
N LEU A 19 -6.97 33.42 -3.41
CA LEU A 19 -6.19 33.58 -4.63
C LEU A 19 -4.73 33.28 -4.26
N LEU A 20 -4.22 32.11 -4.65
CA LEU A 20 -2.79 31.88 -4.68
C LEU A 20 -2.16 32.98 -5.55
N PRO A 21 -1.07 33.61 -5.13
CA PRO A 21 -0.44 34.66 -5.91
C PRO A 21 0.06 34.08 -7.25
N LEU A 22 -0.28 34.73 -8.37
CA LEU A 22 0.13 34.33 -9.73
C LEU A 22 1.65 34.09 -9.88
N SER A 23 2.47 34.69 -9.01
CA SER A 23 3.92 34.52 -9.00
C SER A 23 4.39 33.13 -8.53
N THR A 24 3.62 32.42 -7.68
CA THR A 24 3.97 31.07 -7.21
C THR A 24 3.64 30.00 -8.22
N LEU A 25 2.56 30.15 -8.99
CA LEU A 25 2.24 29.24 -10.10
C LEU A 25 3.32 29.27 -11.19
N SER A 26 3.76 30.45 -11.61
CA SER A 26 4.84 30.59 -12.62
C SER A 26 6.16 29.99 -12.18
N ALA A 27 6.51 30.08 -10.89
CA ALA A 27 7.73 29.47 -10.34
C ALA A 27 7.64 27.93 -10.33
N ALA A 28 6.53 27.35 -9.90
CA ALA A 28 6.31 25.90 -9.91
C ALA A 28 6.33 25.34 -11.33
N GLU A 29 5.68 26.01 -12.29
CA GLU A 29 5.70 25.62 -13.72
C GLU A 29 7.12 25.59 -14.29
N SER A 30 7.96 26.57 -13.94
CA SER A 30 9.37 26.61 -14.35
C SER A 30 10.18 25.47 -13.75
N ILE A 31 9.96 25.12 -12.49
CA ILE A 31 10.64 23.99 -11.82
C ILE A 31 10.16 22.67 -12.43
N ASN A 32 8.85 22.49 -12.63
CA ASN A 32 8.28 21.30 -13.25
C ASN A 32 8.84 21.06 -14.65
N ALA A 33 8.98 22.10 -15.48
CA ALA A 33 9.56 21.98 -16.82
C ALA A 33 11.02 21.49 -16.77
N LYS A 34 11.82 21.97 -15.82
CA LYS A 34 13.20 21.51 -15.61
C LYS A 34 13.24 20.06 -15.13
N VAL A 35 12.39 19.69 -14.18
CA VAL A 35 12.26 18.31 -13.65
C VAL A 35 11.81 17.36 -14.73
N ASP A 36 10.80 17.72 -15.53
CA ASP A 36 10.32 16.91 -16.64
C ASP A 36 11.42 16.67 -17.70
N ALA A 37 12.20 17.71 -18.05
CA ALA A 37 13.34 17.58 -18.96
C ALA A 37 14.45 16.67 -18.38
N ALA A 38 14.75 16.79 -17.09
CA ALA A 38 15.69 15.92 -16.41
C ALA A 38 15.21 14.46 -16.40
N LEU A 39 13.94 14.19 -16.05
CA LEU A 39 13.35 12.85 -16.07
C LEU A 39 13.34 12.26 -17.50
N GLN A 40 13.05 13.05 -18.53
CA GLN A 40 13.12 12.61 -19.91
C GLN A 40 14.54 12.16 -20.29
N SER A 41 15.55 12.92 -19.89
CA SER A 41 16.95 12.56 -20.10
C SER A 41 17.36 11.30 -19.31
N LEU A 42 16.80 11.10 -18.11
CA LEU A 42 17.09 9.98 -17.22
C LEU A 42 16.33 8.70 -17.57
N GLN A 43 15.32 8.77 -18.45
CA GLN A 43 14.46 7.62 -18.76
C GLN A 43 15.24 6.34 -19.12
N PRO A 44 16.27 6.36 -19.99
CA PRO A 44 17.03 5.14 -20.29
C PRO A 44 17.71 4.56 -19.05
N LYS A 45 18.18 5.41 -18.13
CA LYS A 45 18.85 5.00 -16.91
C LYS A 45 17.87 4.43 -15.87
N ILE A 46 16.68 5.00 -15.75
CA ILE A 46 15.62 4.48 -14.89
C ILE A 46 15.21 3.07 -15.35
N ILE A 47 15.08 2.87 -16.67
CA ILE A 47 14.78 1.55 -17.25
C ILE A 47 15.93 0.57 -16.98
N GLU A 48 17.19 1.00 -17.10
CA GLU A 48 18.37 0.17 -16.78
C GLU A 48 18.35 -0.28 -15.32
N TRP A 49 18.12 0.63 -14.36
CA TRP A 49 17.99 0.30 -12.94
C TRP A 49 16.82 -0.67 -12.70
N ARG A 50 15.66 -0.40 -13.29
CA ARG A 50 14.49 -1.29 -13.18
C ARG A 50 14.83 -2.71 -13.65
N ARG A 51 15.47 -2.86 -14.79
CA ARG A 51 15.83 -4.18 -15.35
C ARG A 51 16.87 -4.89 -14.50
N ASP A 52 17.84 -4.16 -13.96
CA ASP A 52 18.86 -4.71 -13.07
C ASP A 52 18.24 -5.21 -11.75
N LEU A 53 17.34 -4.42 -11.14
CA LEU A 53 16.60 -4.82 -9.94
C LEU A 53 15.69 -6.03 -10.22
N HIS A 54 14.99 -6.02 -11.36
CA HIS A 54 14.12 -7.12 -11.76
C HIS A 54 14.89 -8.44 -11.96
N GLN A 55 16.09 -8.36 -12.51
CA GLN A 55 16.94 -9.53 -12.72
C GLN A 55 17.54 -10.09 -11.45
N ASN A 56 17.66 -9.27 -10.41
CA ASN A 56 18.31 -9.60 -9.15
C ASN A 56 17.42 -9.25 -7.93
N PRO A 57 16.19 -9.77 -7.86
CA PRO A 57 15.27 -9.45 -6.78
C PRO A 57 15.70 -10.10 -5.48
N GLU A 58 15.36 -9.45 -4.37
CA GLU A 58 15.64 -9.91 -3.02
C GLU A 58 14.33 -9.93 -2.22
N LEU A 59 14.17 -10.94 -1.34
CA LEU A 59 12.99 -11.05 -0.48
C LEU A 59 13.01 -10.01 0.64
N SER A 60 11.84 -9.78 1.23
CA SER A 60 11.63 -8.91 2.40
C SER A 60 12.69 -9.09 3.49
N ASN A 61 13.23 -7.98 4.00
CA ASN A 61 14.35 -7.91 4.96
C ASN A 61 15.67 -8.53 4.45
N ARG A 62 15.79 -8.81 3.16
CA ARG A 62 16.99 -9.35 2.51
C ARG A 62 17.44 -8.49 1.33
N GLU A 63 16.90 -7.29 1.19
CA GLU A 63 17.15 -6.33 0.09
C GLU A 63 18.52 -5.64 0.22
N PHE A 64 19.57 -6.39 0.61
CA PHE A 64 20.90 -5.84 0.88
C PHE A 64 21.58 -5.26 -0.36
N ARG A 65 21.45 -5.94 -1.51
CA ARG A 65 21.97 -5.46 -2.79
C ARG A 65 21.21 -4.24 -3.27
N THR A 66 19.89 -4.29 -3.23
CA THR A 66 19.00 -3.21 -3.62
C THR A 66 19.25 -1.97 -2.77
N SER A 67 19.28 -2.13 -1.44
CA SER A 67 19.63 -1.07 -0.49
C SER A 67 20.98 -0.42 -0.77
N LYS A 68 22.00 -1.23 -1.10
CA LYS A 68 23.33 -0.74 -1.45
C LYS A 68 23.31 0.11 -2.72
N ILE A 69 22.64 -0.36 -3.79
CA ILE A 69 22.52 0.38 -5.07
C ILE A 69 21.83 1.72 -4.84
N VAL A 70 20.70 1.72 -4.13
CA VAL A 70 19.96 2.92 -3.77
C VAL A 70 20.84 3.89 -2.98
N ALA A 71 21.50 3.40 -1.94
CA ALA A 71 22.35 4.24 -1.08
C ALA A 71 23.55 4.83 -1.84
N GLU A 72 24.20 4.07 -2.70
CA GLU A 72 25.31 4.55 -3.54
C GLU A 72 24.85 5.61 -4.52
N HIS A 73 23.71 5.41 -5.17
CA HIS A 73 23.11 6.40 -6.05
C HIS A 73 22.80 7.70 -5.31
N LEU A 74 22.09 7.65 -4.19
CA LEU A 74 21.72 8.84 -3.43
C LEU A 74 22.94 9.60 -2.85
N ARG A 75 24.00 8.87 -2.44
CA ARG A 75 25.28 9.50 -2.06
C ARG A 75 25.93 10.24 -3.22
N SER A 76 25.89 9.67 -4.43
CA SER A 76 26.46 10.31 -5.61
C SER A 76 25.79 11.64 -5.96
N LEU A 77 24.52 11.82 -5.51
CA LEU A 77 23.78 13.07 -5.65
C LEU A 77 24.09 14.09 -4.53
N GLY A 78 24.96 13.72 -3.58
CA GLY A 78 25.32 14.58 -2.44
C GLY A 78 24.23 14.66 -1.37
N LEU A 79 23.28 13.72 -1.32
CA LEU A 79 22.21 13.68 -0.32
C LEU A 79 22.73 13.17 1.03
N LYS A 80 22.14 13.67 2.12
CA LYS A 80 22.32 13.07 3.44
C LYS A 80 21.51 11.79 3.51
N ILE A 81 22.15 10.66 3.82
CA ILE A 81 21.49 9.37 3.84
C ILE A 81 21.66 8.66 5.19
N GLU A 82 20.64 7.86 5.53
CA GLU A 82 20.63 6.89 6.60
C GLU A 82 20.33 5.50 5.98
N THR A 83 21.09 4.48 6.33
CA THR A 83 20.92 3.11 5.85
C THR A 83 20.69 2.17 7.03
N GLY A 84 20.08 1.00 6.75
CA GLY A 84 19.72 0.04 7.79
C GLY A 84 18.46 0.43 8.57
N VAL A 85 17.68 1.35 8.06
CA VAL A 85 16.37 1.71 8.64
C VAL A 85 15.39 0.57 8.35
N ALA A 86 14.71 0.07 9.37
CA ALA A 86 13.89 -1.14 9.27
C ALA A 86 14.65 -2.29 8.57
N ILE A 87 15.91 -2.51 8.98
CA ILE A 87 16.85 -3.55 8.54
C ILE A 87 17.59 -3.19 7.23
N THR A 88 16.91 -3.08 6.10
CA THR A 88 17.55 -2.84 4.79
C THR A 88 17.12 -1.52 4.15
N GLY A 89 16.22 -0.78 4.77
CA GLY A 89 15.71 0.48 4.24
C GLY A 89 16.76 1.59 4.15
N VAL A 90 16.52 2.53 3.25
CA VAL A 90 17.35 3.72 3.02
C VAL A 90 16.48 4.97 3.10
N VAL A 91 16.92 5.92 3.90
CA VAL A 91 16.30 7.25 3.98
C VAL A 91 17.28 8.29 3.48
N ALA A 92 16.83 9.19 2.61
CA ALA A 92 17.65 10.30 2.13
C ALA A 92 16.92 11.63 2.25
N VAL A 93 17.66 12.70 2.43
CA VAL A 93 17.11 14.06 2.53
C VAL A 93 17.73 14.95 1.46
N LEU A 94 16.87 15.52 0.63
CA LEU A 94 17.18 16.62 -0.26
C LEU A 94 16.74 17.93 0.42
N GLU A 95 17.69 18.79 0.76
CA GLU A 95 17.41 20.12 1.26
C GLU A 95 17.34 21.10 0.09
N GLY A 96 16.16 21.68 -0.14
CA GLY A 96 15.96 22.70 -1.16
C GLY A 96 16.67 24.02 -0.80
N GLY A 97 16.90 24.85 -1.82
CA GLY A 97 17.59 26.14 -1.67
C GLY A 97 16.72 27.25 -1.06
N LYS A 98 15.44 27.02 -0.85
CA LYS A 98 14.48 28.02 -0.33
C LYS A 98 13.73 27.45 0.88
N PRO A 99 13.30 28.28 1.83
CA PRO A 99 12.40 27.85 2.91
C PRO A 99 11.11 27.25 2.37
N GLY A 100 10.58 26.25 3.05
CA GLY A 100 9.32 25.59 2.66
C GLY A 100 9.02 24.36 3.50
N PRO A 101 7.95 23.63 3.16
CA PRO A 101 7.52 22.45 3.92
C PRO A 101 8.46 21.26 3.74
N VAL A 102 8.26 20.24 4.58
CA VAL A 102 8.93 18.95 4.46
C VAL A 102 7.92 17.93 3.94
N ILE A 103 8.27 17.21 2.90
CA ILE A 103 7.46 16.09 2.38
C ILE A 103 8.26 14.80 2.35
N ALA A 104 7.54 13.67 2.32
CA ALA A 104 8.16 12.37 2.07
C ALA A 104 7.65 11.76 0.77
N LEU A 105 8.54 11.07 0.05
CA LEU A 105 8.24 10.22 -1.11
C LEU A 105 8.68 8.80 -0.78
N ARG A 106 7.79 7.81 -1.02
CA ARG A 106 8.05 6.41 -0.66
C ARG A 106 8.08 5.51 -1.90
N ALA A 107 9.03 4.59 -1.89
CA ALA A 107 9.02 3.39 -2.75
C ALA A 107 9.42 2.17 -1.90
N ASP A 108 8.76 1.05 -2.14
CA ASP A 108 9.11 -0.27 -1.62
C ASP A 108 10.21 -0.92 -2.47
N MET A 109 10.92 -1.94 -1.91
CA MET A 109 12.11 -2.51 -2.54
C MET A 109 12.10 -4.03 -2.67
N ASP A 110 11.24 -4.73 -1.95
CA ASP A 110 11.28 -6.19 -1.83
C ASP A 110 10.64 -6.93 -3.01
N GLY A 111 11.07 -8.15 -3.21
CA GLY A 111 10.50 -9.11 -4.16
C GLY A 111 9.74 -10.23 -3.44
N LEU A 112 9.01 -11.01 -4.22
CA LEU A 112 8.16 -12.10 -3.76
C LEU A 112 8.79 -13.48 -4.01
N PRO A 113 8.44 -14.50 -3.20
CA PRO A 113 8.87 -15.89 -3.42
C PRO A 113 8.09 -16.53 -4.59
N VAL A 114 8.26 -15.98 -5.79
CA VAL A 114 7.60 -16.38 -7.04
C VAL A 114 8.64 -16.77 -8.07
N THR A 115 8.49 -17.93 -8.70
CA THR A 115 9.34 -18.33 -9.83
C THR A 115 8.83 -17.70 -11.11
N GLU A 116 9.58 -16.78 -11.67
CA GLU A 116 9.20 -16.05 -12.89
C GLU A 116 9.07 -16.99 -14.11
N GLN A 117 7.96 -16.84 -14.84
CA GLN A 117 7.64 -17.63 -16.03
C GLN A 117 7.66 -16.80 -17.33
N ASN A 118 8.02 -15.53 -17.25
CA ASN A 118 8.15 -14.67 -18.41
C ASN A 118 9.43 -14.98 -19.21
N GLU A 119 9.42 -14.67 -20.51
CA GLU A 119 10.58 -14.80 -21.40
C GLU A 119 11.27 -13.44 -21.63
N LEU A 120 11.49 -12.68 -20.55
CA LEU A 120 12.22 -11.41 -20.63
C LEU A 120 13.73 -11.66 -20.71
N PRO A 121 14.50 -10.83 -21.47
CA PRO A 121 15.96 -10.91 -21.50
C PRO A 121 16.60 -10.72 -20.11
N PHE A 122 15.93 -9.97 -19.24
CA PHE A 122 16.34 -9.65 -17.87
C PHE A 122 15.46 -10.35 -16.82
N ARG A 123 14.77 -11.46 -17.19
CA ARG A 123 13.96 -12.22 -16.20
C ARG A 123 14.81 -12.68 -15.04
N SER A 124 14.20 -12.76 -13.87
CA SER A 124 14.86 -13.31 -12.69
C SER A 124 15.13 -14.81 -12.84
N LYS A 125 16.32 -15.22 -12.42
CA LYS A 125 16.71 -16.61 -12.22
C LYS A 125 17.17 -16.86 -10.78
N VAL A 126 16.91 -15.89 -9.91
CA VAL A 126 17.27 -15.96 -8.50
C VAL A 126 16.44 -17.03 -7.82
N THR A 127 17.10 -17.86 -7.02
CA THR A 127 16.46 -18.82 -6.14
C THR A 127 16.99 -18.66 -4.74
N THR A 128 16.13 -18.92 -3.74
CA THR A 128 16.49 -18.86 -2.33
C THR A 128 15.70 -19.88 -1.53
N THR A 129 16.04 -20.03 -0.26
CA THR A 129 15.23 -20.84 0.68
C THR A 129 14.18 -19.93 1.36
N TYR A 130 12.91 -20.29 1.22
CA TYR A 130 11.79 -19.65 1.90
C TYR A 130 10.92 -20.71 2.56
N ARG A 131 10.69 -20.62 3.87
CA ARG A 131 9.91 -21.59 4.66
C ARG A 131 10.38 -23.05 4.45
N ASN A 132 11.71 -23.26 4.41
CA ASN A 132 12.39 -24.54 4.18
C ASN A 132 12.20 -25.15 2.77
N GLU A 133 11.71 -24.38 1.81
CA GLU A 133 11.58 -24.80 0.41
C GLU A 133 12.47 -23.94 -0.49
N THR A 134 12.99 -24.50 -1.57
CA THR A 134 13.69 -23.73 -2.59
C THR A 134 12.66 -23.10 -3.51
N VAL A 135 12.65 -21.76 -3.59
CA VAL A 135 11.73 -20.97 -4.39
C VAL A 135 12.48 -20.03 -5.33
N GLY A 136 11.86 -19.67 -6.45
CA GLY A 136 12.30 -18.51 -7.24
C GLY A 136 11.97 -17.21 -6.53
N VAL A 137 12.66 -16.14 -6.91
CA VAL A 137 12.34 -14.77 -6.44
C VAL A 137 12.04 -13.89 -7.63
N MET A 138 11.00 -13.06 -7.55
CA MET A 138 10.57 -12.18 -8.63
C MET A 138 10.00 -10.87 -8.08
N HIS A 139 10.27 -9.74 -8.74
CA HIS A 139 9.48 -8.53 -8.55
C HIS A 139 8.10 -8.68 -9.21
N ALA A 140 7.27 -9.55 -8.66
CA ALA A 140 5.93 -9.83 -9.19
C ALA A 140 4.88 -8.78 -8.79
N CYS A 141 5.26 -7.78 -7.97
CA CYS A 141 4.41 -6.65 -7.57
C CYS A 141 4.83 -5.32 -8.26
N GLY A 142 6.06 -5.22 -8.77
CA GLY A 142 6.53 -4.05 -9.49
C GLY A 142 7.39 -3.10 -8.65
N HIS A 143 7.90 -3.54 -7.50
CA HIS A 143 8.75 -2.72 -6.62
C HIS A 143 10.09 -2.34 -7.27
N ASP A 144 10.54 -3.10 -8.28
CA ASP A 144 11.64 -2.72 -9.17
C ASP A 144 11.35 -1.41 -9.92
N VAL A 145 10.10 -1.19 -10.35
CA VAL A 145 9.66 0.06 -10.96
C VAL A 145 9.57 1.17 -9.92
N HIS A 146 8.96 0.91 -8.76
CA HIS A 146 8.80 1.91 -7.71
C HIS A 146 10.16 2.43 -7.24
N THR A 147 11.10 1.53 -6.93
CA THR A 147 12.46 1.86 -6.51
C THR A 147 13.20 2.64 -7.59
N SER A 148 13.22 2.17 -8.85
CA SER A 148 13.94 2.83 -9.94
C SER A 148 13.36 4.20 -10.29
N VAL A 149 12.04 4.34 -10.26
CA VAL A 149 11.32 5.61 -10.43
C VAL A 149 11.75 6.60 -9.36
N LEU A 150 11.73 6.20 -8.08
CA LEU A 150 12.09 7.10 -6.99
C LEU A 150 13.58 7.49 -7.01
N MET A 151 14.48 6.60 -7.46
CA MET A 151 15.89 6.94 -7.73
C MET A 151 16.01 8.03 -8.79
N GLY A 152 15.26 7.89 -9.88
CA GLY A 152 15.23 8.89 -10.96
C GLY A 152 14.65 10.23 -10.52
N VAL A 153 13.57 10.19 -9.72
CA VAL A 153 12.94 11.38 -9.13
C VAL A 153 13.91 12.10 -8.19
N ALA A 154 14.63 11.35 -7.35
CA ALA A 154 15.64 11.94 -6.45
C ALA A 154 16.72 12.68 -7.25
N GLN A 155 17.20 12.09 -8.34
CA GLN A 155 18.21 12.73 -9.22
C GLN A 155 17.64 13.97 -9.92
N ALA A 156 16.43 13.90 -10.45
CA ALA A 156 15.80 15.03 -11.14
C ALA A 156 15.54 16.21 -10.17
N LEU A 157 15.03 15.93 -8.96
CA LEU A 157 14.82 16.97 -7.96
C LEU A 157 16.13 17.53 -7.43
N ALA A 158 17.18 16.71 -7.27
CA ALA A 158 18.52 17.19 -6.87
C ALA A 158 19.13 18.16 -7.92
N SER A 159 18.84 17.98 -9.21
CA SER A 159 19.34 18.87 -10.26
C SER A 159 18.75 20.29 -10.21
N VAL A 160 17.62 20.45 -9.55
CA VAL A 160 16.93 21.75 -9.39
C VAL A 160 16.86 22.22 -7.93
N LYS A 161 17.66 21.63 -7.04
CA LYS A 161 17.57 21.85 -5.60
C LYS A 161 17.60 23.32 -5.17
N GLU A 162 18.37 24.17 -5.86
CA GLU A 162 18.49 25.60 -5.54
C GLU A 162 17.19 26.37 -5.76
N ASP A 163 16.33 25.86 -6.67
CA ASP A 163 15.02 26.44 -6.97
C ASP A 163 13.93 25.89 -6.05
N LEU A 164 14.11 24.68 -5.50
CA LEU A 164 13.12 24.00 -4.67
C LEU A 164 12.94 24.66 -3.31
N PRO A 165 11.71 24.92 -2.87
CA PRO A 165 11.43 25.23 -1.47
C PRO A 165 11.38 23.96 -0.62
N GLY A 166 11.68 24.11 0.67
CA GLY A 166 11.50 23.05 1.66
C GLY A 166 12.46 21.86 1.54
N LYS A 167 11.97 20.68 1.89
CA LYS A 167 12.77 19.44 1.91
C LYS A 167 11.98 18.28 1.37
N VAL A 168 12.69 17.36 0.70
CA VAL A 168 12.13 16.04 0.28
C VAL A 168 12.87 14.94 1.03
N VAL A 169 12.11 14.12 1.74
CA VAL A 169 12.58 12.90 2.41
C VAL A 169 12.22 11.71 1.52
N PHE A 170 13.21 11.01 0.99
CA PHE A 170 13.03 9.81 0.20
C PHE A 170 13.06 8.60 1.13
N LEU A 171 12.01 7.80 1.12
CA LEU A 171 11.86 6.58 1.89
C LEU A 171 11.90 5.38 0.94
N PHE A 172 13.03 4.69 0.89
CA PHE A 172 13.15 3.41 0.22
C PHE A 172 12.91 2.33 1.27
N GLN A 173 11.71 1.79 1.24
CA GLN A 173 11.17 0.94 2.28
C GLN A 173 11.40 -0.54 1.96
N PRO A 174 11.89 -1.35 2.92
CA PRO A 174 11.96 -2.80 2.79
C PRO A 174 10.64 -3.47 3.18
N ALA A 175 10.52 -4.76 2.87
CA ALA A 175 9.57 -5.70 3.45
C ALA A 175 8.09 -5.25 3.43
N GLU A 176 7.63 -4.65 2.34
CA GLU A 176 6.21 -4.29 2.16
C GLU A 176 5.33 -5.55 2.13
N GLU A 177 5.79 -6.61 1.45
CA GLU A 177 5.08 -7.89 1.27
C GLU A 177 5.05 -8.76 2.53
N GLY A 178 5.58 -8.22 3.62
CA GLY A 178 5.62 -8.85 4.93
C GLY A 178 7.00 -9.40 5.32
N ALA A 179 7.39 -9.11 6.56
CA ALA A 179 8.65 -9.58 7.12
C ALA A 179 8.68 -11.13 7.26
N PRO A 180 9.86 -11.75 7.23
CA PRO A 180 10.00 -13.16 7.56
C PRO A 180 9.43 -13.51 8.93
N VAL A 181 8.96 -14.75 9.10
CA VAL A 181 8.37 -15.22 10.35
C VAL A 181 9.33 -14.99 11.54
N GLY A 182 8.82 -14.27 12.56
CA GLY A 182 9.59 -13.94 13.76
C GLY A 182 10.43 -12.66 13.63
N GLU A 183 10.39 -11.97 12.49
CA GLU A 183 11.02 -10.67 12.28
C GLU A 183 9.96 -9.55 12.21
N GLU A 184 10.35 -8.34 12.54
CA GLU A 184 9.61 -7.12 12.24
C GLU A 184 10.15 -6.51 10.93
N GLY A 185 9.37 -5.69 10.23
CA GLY A 185 9.81 -5.05 8.98
C GLY A 185 8.81 -4.04 8.45
N GLY A 186 9.03 -3.59 7.23
CA GLY A 186 8.11 -2.74 6.48
C GLY A 186 7.94 -1.34 7.03
N ALA A 187 6.86 -0.68 6.60
CA ALA A 187 6.51 0.65 7.06
C ALA A 187 6.26 0.70 8.56
N SER A 188 5.70 -0.36 9.15
CA SER A 188 5.43 -0.42 10.59
C SER A 188 6.72 -0.29 11.41
N LEU A 189 7.81 -0.95 11.00
CA LEU A 189 9.10 -0.86 11.67
C LEU A 189 9.76 0.50 11.41
N MET A 190 9.68 1.07 10.20
CA MET A 190 10.16 2.43 9.93
C MET A 190 9.49 3.47 10.82
N VAL A 191 8.18 3.36 11.03
CA VAL A 191 7.42 4.23 11.95
C VAL A 191 7.85 3.99 13.40
N LYS A 192 7.99 2.74 13.82
CA LYS A 192 8.45 2.37 15.18
C LYS A 192 9.86 2.89 15.47
N GLU A 193 10.75 2.90 14.49
CA GLU A 193 12.11 3.46 14.60
C GLU A 193 12.13 4.99 14.56
N GLY A 194 10.99 5.66 14.46
CA GLY A 194 10.84 7.10 14.59
C GLY A 194 11.24 7.89 13.35
N VAL A 195 11.12 7.31 12.15
CA VAL A 195 11.43 8.00 10.88
C VAL A 195 10.57 9.25 10.71
N LEU A 196 9.27 9.16 11.00
CA LEU A 196 8.36 10.30 10.86
C LEU A 196 8.64 11.41 11.90
N GLU A 197 8.95 11.03 13.14
CA GLU A 197 9.29 11.98 14.22
C GLU A 197 10.63 12.69 13.95
N ARG A 198 11.59 12.00 13.32
CA ARG A 198 12.92 12.50 13.00
C ARG A 198 12.89 13.51 11.85
N TYR A 199 12.13 13.22 10.80
CA TYR A 199 12.09 14.05 9.60
C TYR A 199 10.87 14.97 9.53
N LYS A 200 9.80 14.72 10.26
CA LYS A 200 8.56 15.50 10.40
C LYS A 200 7.96 15.93 9.07
N PRO A 201 7.69 14.99 8.13
CA PRO A 201 7.04 15.36 6.90
C PRO A 201 5.59 15.82 7.17
N GLU A 202 5.16 16.87 6.47
CA GLU A 202 3.81 17.41 6.53
C GLU A 202 2.83 16.64 5.63
N ALA A 203 3.38 15.98 4.61
CA ALA A 203 2.66 15.07 3.73
C ALA A 203 3.58 13.95 3.24
N ILE A 204 2.99 12.78 2.94
CA ILE A 204 3.70 11.66 2.34
C ILE A 204 2.98 11.18 1.08
N PHE A 205 3.77 10.89 0.05
CA PHE A 205 3.29 10.44 -1.25
C PHE A 205 3.92 9.11 -1.62
N GLY A 206 3.11 8.23 -2.21
CA GLY A 206 3.56 6.97 -2.80
C GLY A 206 2.77 6.63 -4.04
N LEU A 207 3.30 5.74 -4.85
CA LEU A 207 2.60 5.17 -5.98
C LEU A 207 2.76 3.64 -6.01
N HIS A 208 1.83 2.97 -6.67
CA HIS A 208 1.94 1.55 -6.98
C HIS A 208 1.59 1.29 -8.44
N VAL A 209 2.35 0.44 -9.12
CA VAL A 209 2.03 0.01 -10.48
C VAL A 209 0.97 -1.09 -10.46
N PHE A 210 0.00 -1.02 -11.37
CA PHE A 210 -1.18 -1.88 -11.32
C PHE A 210 -1.46 -2.53 -12.68
N ALA A 211 -1.40 -3.86 -12.73
CA ALA A 211 -1.56 -4.63 -13.98
C ALA A 211 -2.96 -4.48 -14.60
N ASN A 212 -3.99 -4.30 -13.79
CA ASN A 212 -5.37 -4.21 -14.26
C ASN A 212 -5.73 -2.81 -14.80
N MET A 213 -4.72 -1.98 -15.06
CA MET A 213 -4.90 -0.64 -15.61
C MET A 213 -4.01 -0.44 -16.84
N ARG A 214 -4.54 0.26 -17.84
CA ARG A 214 -3.76 0.55 -19.06
C ARG A 214 -2.59 1.47 -18.78
N THR A 215 -1.50 1.26 -19.50
CA THR A 215 -0.28 2.08 -19.46
C THR A 215 -0.60 3.58 -19.49
N GLY A 216 -0.03 4.33 -18.55
CA GLY A 216 -0.17 5.77 -18.42
C GLY A 216 -1.49 6.26 -17.79
N MET A 217 -2.42 5.37 -17.44
CA MET A 217 -3.55 5.75 -16.57
C MET A 217 -3.08 5.93 -15.13
N ILE A 218 -3.65 6.92 -14.46
CA ILE A 218 -3.51 7.13 -13.02
C ILE A 218 -4.85 6.89 -12.35
N GLY A 219 -4.83 5.99 -11.36
CA GLY A 219 -5.97 5.68 -10.51
C GLY A 219 -5.78 6.22 -9.11
N TYR A 220 -6.79 6.88 -8.56
CA TYR A 220 -6.77 7.40 -7.20
C TYR A 220 -8.14 7.33 -6.54
N ARG A 221 -8.18 7.51 -5.23
CA ARG A 221 -9.42 7.68 -4.47
C ARG A 221 -9.11 8.50 -3.22
N GLY A 222 -9.91 9.51 -2.92
CA GLY A 222 -9.89 10.19 -1.62
C GLY A 222 -10.62 9.37 -0.56
N GLY A 223 -10.12 9.38 0.66
CA GLY A 223 -10.58 8.47 1.70
C GLY A 223 -9.99 7.06 1.56
N PRO A 224 -10.69 6.00 2.02
CA PRO A 224 -10.21 4.63 1.92
C PRO A 224 -9.91 4.24 0.47
N LEU A 225 -8.71 3.68 0.22
CA LEU A 225 -8.27 3.23 -1.09
C LEU A 225 -8.03 1.72 -1.10
N MET A 226 -7.19 1.20 -0.16
CA MET A 226 -6.89 -0.23 -0.03
C MET A 226 -7.30 -0.73 1.34
N ALA A 227 -7.70 -2.01 1.41
CA ALA A 227 -8.26 -2.60 2.61
C ALA A 227 -7.25 -2.74 3.75
N ALA A 228 -7.74 -2.67 4.98
CA ALA A 228 -7.07 -3.31 6.10
C ALA A 228 -7.05 -4.83 5.87
N SER A 229 -5.96 -5.47 6.30
CA SER A 229 -5.76 -6.90 6.18
C SER A 229 -5.45 -7.49 7.55
N ASP A 230 -6.35 -8.33 8.04
CA ASP A 230 -6.11 -9.13 9.22
C ASP A 230 -6.01 -10.61 8.84
N SER A 231 -5.06 -11.31 9.42
CA SER A 231 -5.02 -12.76 9.44
C SER A 231 -5.52 -13.25 10.80
N TYR A 232 -6.22 -14.38 10.81
CA TYR A 232 -6.72 -14.97 12.04
C TYR A 232 -6.54 -16.47 12.09
N ARG A 233 -6.48 -16.98 13.32
CA ARG A 233 -6.45 -18.40 13.63
C ARG A 233 -7.53 -18.71 14.65
N ILE A 234 -8.34 -19.75 14.41
CA ILE A 234 -9.32 -20.29 15.34
C ILE A 234 -8.94 -21.72 15.65
N VAL A 235 -8.88 -22.07 16.94
CA VAL A 235 -8.66 -23.44 17.40
C VAL A 235 -9.88 -23.88 18.20
N VAL A 236 -10.58 -24.90 17.69
CA VAL A 236 -11.71 -25.53 18.39
C VAL A 236 -11.18 -26.76 19.10
N LYS A 237 -11.28 -26.80 20.42
CA LYS A 237 -10.95 -27.95 21.23
C LYS A 237 -12.11 -28.93 21.26
N GLY A 238 -11.83 -30.21 21.11
CA GLY A 238 -12.80 -31.28 21.23
C GLY A 238 -12.35 -32.30 22.29
N ARG A 239 -12.93 -33.48 22.19
CA ARG A 239 -12.48 -34.64 22.94
C ARG A 239 -12.55 -35.86 22.05
N GLN A 240 -11.38 -36.41 21.74
CA GLN A 240 -11.22 -37.55 20.84
C GLN A 240 -12.05 -38.75 21.29
N THR A 241 -12.68 -39.44 20.32
CA THR A 241 -13.43 -40.67 20.54
C THR A 241 -13.56 -41.49 19.27
N HIS A 242 -14.10 -42.72 19.38
CA HIS A 242 -14.41 -43.53 18.26
C HIS A 242 -15.57 -42.94 17.43
N GLY A 243 -15.43 -42.83 16.10
CA GLY A 243 -16.43 -42.22 15.22
C GLY A 243 -17.82 -42.81 15.30
N ALA A 244 -17.98 -44.13 15.67
CA ALA A 244 -19.26 -44.78 15.92
C ALA A 244 -19.78 -44.57 17.36
N ARG A 245 -19.07 -43.81 18.21
CA ARG A 245 -19.47 -43.50 19.60
C ARG A 245 -19.32 -42.01 19.91
N PRO A 246 -19.94 -41.12 19.13
CA PRO A 246 -19.73 -39.67 19.28
C PRO A 246 -20.09 -39.12 20.64
N TRP A 247 -21.07 -39.72 21.34
CA TRP A 247 -21.45 -39.33 22.71
C TRP A 247 -20.38 -39.58 23.77
N GLY A 248 -19.30 -40.31 23.42
CA GLY A 248 -18.13 -40.51 24.30
C GLY A 248 -17.12 -39.37 24.22
N GLY A 249 -17.27 -38.43 23.29
CA GLY A 249 -16.38 -37.31 23.04
C GLY A 249 -17.07 -35.97 22.90
N VAL A 250 -16.40 -35.02 22.26
CA VAL A 250 -16.96 -33.76 21.72
C VAL A 250 -16.36 -33.57 20.34
N ASP A 251 -17.19 -33.46 19.32
CA ASP A 251 -16.73 -33.42 17.93
C ASP A 251 -16.39 -32.00 17.46
N PRO A 252 -15.10 -31.63 17.38
CA PRO A 252 -14.70 -30.28 16.98
C PRO A 252 -14.90 -30.03 15.49
N ILE A 253 -15.04 -31.09 14.64
CA ILE A 253 -15.32 -30.93 13.21
C ILE A 253 -16.75 -30.39 13.02
N VAL A 254 -17.73 -30.92 13.75
CA VAL A 254 -19.11 -30.44 13.67
C VAL A 254 -19.19 -28.99 14.17
N VAL A 255 -18.54 -28.67 15.29
CA VAL A 255 -18.51 -27.30 15.84
C VAL A 255 -17.84 -26.34 14.84
N SER A 256 -16.73 -26.72 14.24
CA SER A 256 -16.04 -25.91 13.23
C SER A 256 -16.91 -25.66 11.98
N SER A 257 -17.68 -26.65 11.54
CA SER A 257 -18.61 -26.47 10.41
C SER A 257 -19.69 -25.42 10.72
N GLN A 258 -20.21 -25.40 11.96
CA GLN A 258 -21.17 -24.38 12.40
C GLN A 258 -20.51 -22.98 12.46
N LEU A 259 -19.27 -22.90 12.95
CA LEU A 259 -18.50 -21.66 12.97
C LEU A 259 -18.26 -21.10 11.57
N VAL A 260 -17.90 -21.93 10.59
CA VAL A 260 -17.73 -21.48 9.18
C VAL A 260 -19.01 -20.79 8.68
N GLY A 261 -20.19 -21.42 8.88
CA GLY A 261 -21.47 -20.83 8.50
C GLY A 261 -21.81 -19.56 9.27
N ALA A 262 -21.58 -19.54 10.59
CA ALA A 262 -21.87 -18.40 11.45
C ALA A 262 -21.02 -17.18 11.09
N LEU A 263 -19.72 -17.36 10.85
CA LEU A 263 -18.80 -16.27 10.48
C LEU A 263 -19.24 -15.54 9.21
N GLN A 264 -19.83 -16.26 8.23
CA GLN A 264 -20.36 -15.62 7.01
C GLN A 264 -21.55 -14.71 7.31
N THR A 265 -22.29 -14.94 8.41
CA THR A 265 -23.41 -14.08 8.79
C THR A 265 -22.98 -12.73 9.33
N ILE A 266 -21.74 -12.57 9.74
CA ILE A 266 -21.20 -11.27 10.19
C ILE A 266 -21.30 -10.26 9.04
N VAL A 267 -20.75 -10.58 7.88
CA VAL A 267 -20.81 -9.69 6.72
C VAL A 267 -22.22 -9.61 6.15
N SER A 268 -22.91 -10.75 6.02
CA SER A 268 -24.22 -10.77 5.32
C SER A 268 -25.39 -10.27 6.17
N ARG A 269 -25.27 -10.16 7.52
CA ARG A 269 -26.41 -9.85 8.42
C ARG A 269 -26.10 -8.80 9.50
N GLN A 270 -24.82 -8.52 9.78
CA GLN A 270 -24.44 -7.63 10.89
C GLN A 270 -23.61 -6.43 10.44
N THR A 271 -23.14 -6.42 9.18
CA THR A 271 -22.29 -5.37 8.62
C THR A 271 -23.10 -4.55 7.61
N ASP A 272 -23.06 -3.21 7.72
CA ASP A 272 -23.58 -2.33 6.68
C ASP A 272 -22.59 -2.27 5.51
N ILE A 273 -22.75 -3.19 4.55
CA ILE A 273 -21.94 -3.27 3.33
C ILE A 273 -22.18 -2.12 2.34
N THR A 274 -23.21 -1.29 2.57
CA THR A 274 -23.48 -0.11 1.75
C THR A 274 -22.63 1.08 2.17
N ALA A 275 -22.26 1.15 3.44
CA ALA A 275 -21.32 2.15 3.95
C ALA A 275 -19.87 1.77 3.56
N ASN A 276 -19.44 0.57 3.93
CA ASN A 276 -18.11 0.06 3.56
C ASN A 276 -18.19 -1.47 3.35
N PRO A 277 -17.63 -2.01 2.25
CA PRO A 277 -17.59 -3.45 2.06
C PRO A 277 -16.68 -4.11 3.10
N ALA A 278 -16.95 -5.39 3.37
CA ALA A 278 -16.10 -6.22 4.23
C ALA A 278 -16.04 -7.65 3.70
N ILE A 279 -14.96 -8.35 4.02
CA ILE A 279 -14.75 -9.75 3.65
C ILE A 279 -14.28 -10.49 4.91
N VAL A 280 -14.89 -11.65 5.18
CA VAL A 280 -14.42 -12.61 6.18
C VAL A 280 -14.32 -13.97 5.50
N THR A 281 -13.10 -14.49 5.41
CA THR A 281 -12.83 -15.75 4.69
C THR A 281 -12.19 -16.76 5.63
N VAL A 282 -12.72 -17.98 5.69
CA VAL A 282 -12.00 -19.15 6.21
C VAL A 282 -11.24 -19.75 5.03
N GLY A 283 -9.91 -19.61 5.03
CA GLY A 283 -9.05 -20.04 3.93
C GLY A 283 -8.59 -21.49 4.03
N ALA A 284 -8.46 -22.02 5.24
CA ALA A 284 -8.13 -23.41 5.48
C ALA A 284 -8.77 -23.93 6.78
N ILE A 285 -9.09 -25.22 6.80
CA ILE A 285 -9.55 -25.95 7.97
C ILE A 285 -8.80 -27.28 8.04
N LYS A 286 -8.25 -27.62 9.20
CA LYS A 286 -7.47 -28.84 9.43
C LYS A 286 -7.94 -29.52 10.71
N GLY A 287 -8.25 -30.83 10.62
CA GLY A 287 -8.63 -31.62 11.77
C GLY A 287 -8.89 -33.08 11.40
N GLY A 288 -8.53 -33.98 12.28
CA GLY A 288 -8.67 -35.42 12.08
C GLY A 288 -7.64 -36.02 11.10
N ILE A 289 -7.40 -37.32 11.25
CA ILE A 289 -6.43 -38.08 10.45
C ILE A 289 -7.04 -39.36 9.86
N ARG A 290 -8.20 -39.76 10.35
CA ARG A 290 -8.85 -41.02 9.96
C ARG A 290 -10.37 -40.95 10.08
N HIS A 291 -11.08 -41.54 9.14
CA HIS A 291 -12.55 -41.50 9.00
C HIS A 291 -13.33 -42.00 10.22
N ASN A 292 -12.79 -42.86 11.06
CA ASN A 292 -13.46 -43.44 12.21
C ASN A 292 -12.95 -42.94 13.58
N ILE A 293 -12.25 -41.81 13.58
CA ILE A 293 -11.76 -41.12 14.79
C ILE A 293 -12.24 -39.67 14.79
N ILE A 294 -13.00 -39.27 15.79
CA ILE A 294 -13.30 -37.87 16.10
C ILE A 294 -12.02 -37.29 16.70
N PRO A 295 -11.43 -36.21 16.16
CA PRO A 295 -10.19 -35.64 16.67
C PRO A 295 -10.41 -34.87 17.97
N ASP A 296 -9.32 -34.49 18.63
CA ASP A 296 -9.30 -33.66 19.82
C ASP A 296 -9.23 -32.15 19.53
N GLU A 297 -8.90 -31.76 18.31
CA GLU A 297 -8.95 -30.35 17.88
C GLU A 297 -9.16 -30.18 16.37
N VAL A 298 -9.65 -28.98 16.01
CA VAL A 298 -9.68 -28.47 14.64
C VAL A 298 -9.11 -27.07 14.62
N GLU A 299 -8.23 -26.80 13.67
CA GLU A 299 -7.69 -25.50 13.38
C GLU A 299 -8.32 -24.91 12.12
N MET A 300 -8.67 -23.62 12.18
CA MET A 300 -9.06 -22.82 11.02
C MET A 300 -8.19 -21.58 10.94
N VAL A 301 -7.76 -21.23 9.73
CA VAL A 301 -7.06 -19.97 9.45
C VAL A 301 -7.77 -19.22 8.35
N GLY A 302 -7.74 -17.89 8.43
CA GLY A 302 -8.43 -17.08 7.46
C GLY A 302 -7.98 -15.62 7.44
N THR A 303 -8.72 -14.82 6.68
CA THR A 303 -8.40 -13.40 6.51
C THR A 303 -9.66 -12.55 6.59
N ILE A 304 -9.46 -11.31 7.05
CA ILE A 304 -10.49 -10.28 7.09
C ILE A 304 -10.00 -9.10 6.24
N ARG A 305 -10.92 -8.47 5.48
CA ARG A 305 -10.67 -7.22 4.78
C ARG A 305 -11.74 -6.21 5.16
N THR A 306 -11.32 -5.01 5.53
CA THR A 306 -12.22 -3.90 5.90
C THR A 306 -11.67 -2.58 5.39
N PHE A 307 -12.56 -1.56 5.32
CA PHE A 307 -12.19 -0.22 4.84
C PHE A 307 -12.49 0.87 5.88
N ASP A 308 -12.89 0.47 7.07
CA ASP A 308 -13.20 1.36 8.19
C ASP A 308 -12.77 0.72 9.51
N ALA A 309 -12.16 1.51 10.40
CA ALA A 309 -11.62 1.00 11.66
C ALA A 309 -12.70 0.59 12.67
N LEU A 310 -13.85 1.30 12.69
CA LEU A 310 -14.96 0.96 13.59
C LEU A 310 -15.65 -0.30 13.10
N GLN A 311 -15.91 -0.41 11.80
CA GLN A 311 -16.45 -1.63 11.19
C GLN A 311 -15.54 -2.84 11.46
N ARG A 312 -14.21 -2.67 11.33
CA ARG A 312 -13.23 -3.72 11.68
C ARG A 312 -13.37 -4.16 13.14
N ALA A 313 -13.42 -3.21 14.07
CA ALA A 313 -13.58 -3.52 15.49
C ALA A 313 -14.87 -4.30 15.79
N ASP A 314 -15.99 -3.92 15.16
CA ASP A 314 -17.28 -4.60 15.31
C ASP A 314 -17.26 -6.02 14.71
N ILE A 315 -16.60 -6.22 13.58
CA ILE A 315 -16.41 -7.55 12.97
C ILE A 315 -15.59 -8.44 13.90
N LEU A 316 -14.45 -7.97 14.41
CA LEU A 316 -13.60 -8.73 15.32
C LEU A 316 -14.33 -9.11 16.61
N LYS A 317 -15.07 -8.18 17.19
CA LYS A 317 -15.94 -8.42 18.37
C LYS A 317 -17.02 -9.46 18.08
N SER A 318 -17.62 -9.41 16.89
CA SER A 318 -18.65 -10.38 16.48
C SER A 318 -18.06 -11.77 16.26
N MET A 319 -16.86 -11.85 15.67
CA MET A 319 -16.12 -13.11 15.51
C MET A 319 -15.81 -13.74 16.87
N GLN A 320 -15.25 -12.96 17.82
CA GLN A 320 -14.94 -13.44 19.16
C GLN A 320 -16.18 -14.02 19.85
N ARG A 321 -17.28 -13.26 19.85
CA ARG A 321 -18.56 -13.69 20.43
C ARG A 321 -19.07 -14.98 19.80
N MET A 322 -19.01 -15.13 18.47
CA MET A 322 -19.49 -16.34 17.78
C MET A 322 -18.60 -17.54 18.12
N VAL A 323 -17.29 -17.38 18.09
CA VAL A 323 -16.34 -18.44 18.39
C VAL A 323 -16.55 -18.99 19.80
N GLU A 324 -16.66 -18.13 20.78
CA GLU A 324 -16.87 -18.51 22.17
C GLU A 324 -18.23 -19.19 22.38
N ASN A 325 -19.33 -18.54 21.98
CA ASN A 325 -20.67 -19.04 22.31
C ASN A 325 -21.07 -20.31 21.53
N ILE A 326 -20.63 -20.49 20.28
CA ILE A 326 -20.91 -21.73 19.53
C ILE A 326 -20.13 -22.90 20.13
N ALA A 327 -18.88 -22.67 20.55
CA ALA A 327 -18.11 -23.69 21.22
C ALA A 327 -18.75 -24.07 22.59
N GLU A 328 -19.12 -23.08 23.39
CA GLU A 328 -19.80 -23.29 24.67
C GLU A 328 -21.12 -24.05 24.52
N ALA A 329 -21.97 -23.65 23.55
CA ALA A 329 -23.22 -24.32 23.25
C ALA A 329 -23.05 -25.81 22.85
N SER A 330 -21.88 -26.18 22.39
CA SER A 330 -21.50 -27.54 22.00
C SER A 330 -20.71 -28.27 23.09
N GLY A 331 -20.56 -27.69 24.29
CA GLY A 331 -19.85 -28.29 25.41
C GLY A 331 -18.33 -28.35 25.23
N THR A 332 -17.75 -27.40 24.48
CA THR A 332 -16.32 -27.29 24.25
C THR A 332 -15.83 -25.85 24.33
N THR A 333 -14.57 -25.62 23.97
CA THR A 333 -13.95 -24.28 23.93
C THR A 333 -13.34 -24.02 22.57
N ALA A 334 -13.33 -22.74 22.16
CA ALA A 334 -12.58 -22.30 21.00
C ALA A 334 -11.88 -20.97 21.30
N THR A 335 -10.75 -20.75 20.66
CA THR A 335 -9.98 -19.50 20.75
C THR A 335 -9.90 -18.84 19.38
N LEU A 336 -9.94 -17.50 19.37
CA LEU A 336 -9.67 -16.66 18.21
C LEU A 336 -8.39 -15.87 18.48
N GLU A 337 -7.43 -15.98 17.61
CA GLU A 337 -6.18 -15.21 17.61
C GLU A 337 -6.15 -14.36 16.35
N ILE A 338 -5.87 -13.06 16.49
CA ILE A 338 -5.64 -12.13 15.36
C ILE A 338 -4.14 -11.86 15.28
N ASP A 339 -3.59 -11.99 14.08
CA ASP A 339 -2.17 -11.71 13.83
C ASP A 339 -1.86 -10.23 14.16
N PRO A 340 -0.88 -9.94 15.00
CA PRO A 340 -0.47 -8.57 15.30
C PRO A 340 0.15 -7.83 14.11
N GLY A 341 0.59 -8.53 13.05
CA GLY A 341 1.13 -7.97 11.81
C GLY A 341 0.07 -7.46 10.83
N SER A 342 -1.15 -7.19 11.28
CA SER A 342 -2.26 -6.69 10.45
C SER A 342 -1.97 -5.31 9.86
N ASN A 343 -2.22 -5.14 8.55
CA ASN A 343 -2.11 -3.83 7.89
C ASN A 343 -3.40 -3.02 8.10
N PRO A 344 -3.30 -1.72 8.43
CA PRO A 344 -4.46 -0.83 8.48
C PRO A 344 -4.96 -0.45 7.07
N VAL A 345 -6.02 0.34 7.01
CA VAL A 345 -6.56 0.89 5.74
C VAL A 345 -5.58 1.92 5.17
N VAL A 346 -5.24 1.81 3.89
CA VAL A 346 -4.63 2.93 3.15
C VAL A 346 -5.70 3.98 2.94
N ASN A 347 -5.56 5.09 3.63
CA ASN A 347 -6.53 6.17 3.61
C ASN A 347 -5.88 7.44 3.07
N ASN A 348 -6.25 7.85 1.85
CA ASN A 348 -5.81 9.11 1.28
C ASN A 348 -6.53 10.26 1.96
N ASP A 349 -5.77 11.24 2.45
CA ASP A 349 -6.34 12.45 3.01
C ASP A 349 -7.20 13.18 1.97
N PRO A 350 -8.50 13.47 2.24
CA PRO A 350 -9.38 14.06 1.24
C PRO A 350 -8.97 15.48 0.82
N ASP A 351 -8.40 16.27 1.73
CA ASP A 351 -7.96 17.64 1.43
C ASP A 351 -6.68 17.62 0.60
N LEU A 352 -5.74 16.75 0.97
CA LEU A 352 -4.52 16.52 0.19
C LEU A 352 -4.87 15.97 -1.21
N THR A 353 -5.83 15.05 -1.29
CA THR A 353 -6.31 14.50 -2.57
C THR A 353 -6.81 15.61 -3.49
N ARG A 354 -7.63 16.55 -2.98
CA ARG A 354 -8.13 17.69 -3.78
C ARG A 354 -7.01 18.60 -4.28
N LYS A 355 -5.93 18.74 -3.52
CA LYS A 355 -4.75 19.55 -3.91
C LYS A 355 -3.90 18.87 -4.97
N VAL A 356 -3.76 17.53 -4.91
CA VAL A 356 -2.84 16.74 -5.76
C VAL A 356 -3.47 16.40 -7.12
N VAL A 357 -4.75 16.11 -7.18
CA VAL A 357 -5.44 15.64 -8.41
C VAL A 357 -5.23 16.57 -9.62
N PRO A 358 -5.31 17.92 -9.49
CA PRO A 358 -5.03 18.82 -10.61
C PRO A 358 -3.60 18.64 -11.20
N THR A 359 -2.60 18.37 -10.37
CA THR A 359 -1.24 18.07 -10.82
C THR A 359 -1.20 16.79 -11.65
N LEU A 360 -1.84 15.72 -11.17
CA LEU A 360 -1.92 14.47 -11.93
C LEU A 360 -2.61 14.65 -13.27
N GLN A 361 -3.72 15.42 -13.30
CA GLN A 361 -4.45 15.74 -14.53
C GLN A 361 -3.60 16.56 -15.52
N ARG A 362 -2.81 17.51 -15.03
CA ARG A 362 -1.85 18.26 -15.84
C ARG A 362 -0.77 17.36 -16.45
N VAL A 363 -0.25 16.41 -15.68
CA VAL A 363 0.87 15.54 -16.08
C VAL A 363 0.43 14.42 -17.03
N ALA A 364 -0.69 13.75 -16.72
CA ALA A 364 -1.15 12.56 -17.45
C ALA A 364 -2.28 12.86 -18.45
N GLY A 365 -2.86 14.07 -18.39
CA GLY A 365 -4.09 14.43 -19.09
C GLY A 365 -5.35 14.00 -18.31
N GLU A 366 -6.35 14.87 -18.26
CA GLU A 366 -7.59 14.67 -17.47
C GLU A 366 -8.27 13.32 -17.79
N ALA A 367 -8.29 12.93 -19.06
CA ALA A 367 -8.89 11.67 -19.50
C ALA A 367 -8.19 10.41 -18.94
N ASN A 368 -6.96 10.53 -18.49
CA ASN A 368 -6.16 9.42 -17.98
C ASN A 368 -6.13 9.36 -16.44
N VAL A 369 -6.72 10.33 -15.73
CA VAL A 369 -6.78 10.36 -14.27
C VAL A 369 -8.19 10.02 -13.81
N ARG A 370 -8.34 8.92 -13.07
CA ARG A 370 -9.63 8.34 -12.73
C ARG A 370 -9.72 7.98 -11.25
N THR A 371 -10.91 8.21 -10.68
CA THR A 371 -11.25 7.61 -9.39
C THR A 371 -11.42 6.11 -9.58
N VAL A 372 -10.76 5.31 -8.74
CA VAL A 372 -10.84 3.85 -8.77
C VAL A 372 -11.80 3.33 -7.69
N PRO A 373 -12.38 2.13 -7.87
CA PRO A 373 -13.07 1.41 -6.80
C PRO A 373 -12.14 1.13 -5.62
N LEU A 374 -12.72 0.75 -4.48
CA LEU A 374 -11.97 0.21 -3.35
C LEU A 374 -11.21 -1.06 -3.77
N VAL A 375 -9.96 -1.19 -3.35
CA VAL A 375 -9.09 -2.33 -3.63
C VAL A 375 -8.97 -3.20 -2.38
N THR A 376 -9.32 -4.48 -2.50
CA THR A 376 -9.28 -5.43 -1.38
C THR A 376 -7.88 -5.93 -1.05
N GLY A 377 -6.87 -5.63 -1.87
CA GLY A 377 -5.45 -5.76 -1.52
C GLY A 377 -5.11 -4.86 -0.32
N ALA A 378 -4.10 -5.24 0.43
CA ALA A 378 -3.54 -4.44 1.51
C ALA A 378 -2.19 -3.87 1.08
N GLU A 379 -1.75 -2.81 1.76
CA GLU A 379 -0.51 -2.09 1.50
C GLU A 379 -0.06 -1.45 2.82
N ASP A 380 1.17 -1.68 3.22
CA ASP A 380 1.68 -1.23 4.52
C ASP A 380 2.04 0.26 4.58
N PHE A 381 2.04 0.97 3.42
CA PHE A 381 2.02 2.43 3.37
C PHE A 381 0.96 3.03 4.33
N ALA A 382 -0.06 2.26 4.63
CA ALA A 382 -1.10 2.58 5.59
C ALA A 382 -0.56 2.99 6.97
N PHE A 383 0.57 2.45 7.41
CA PHE A 383 1.17 2.84 8.70
C PHE A 383 1.69 4.29 8.68
N PHE A 384 2.22 4.75 7.56
CA PHE A 384 2.56 6.17 7.38
C PHE A 384 1.29 7.02 7.31
N ALA A 385 0.28 6.54 6.56
CA ALA A 385 -0.99 7.24 6.37
C ALA A 385 -1.77 7.47 7.67
N GLN A 386 -1.56 6.63 8.69
CA GLN A 386 -2.13 6.83 10.02
C GLN A 386 -1.48 7.97 10.82
N LYS A 387 -0.30 8.43 10.41
CA LYS A 387 0.51 9.38 11.16
C LYS A 387 0.63 10.74 10.47
N VAL A 388 0.57 10.75 9.14
CA VAL A 388 0.82 11.94 8.31
C VAL A 388 -0.22 12.00 7.20
N PRO A 389 -0.75 13.19 6.84
CA PRO A 389 -1.58 13.34 5.65
C PRO A 389 -0.91 12.68 4.44
N SER A 390 -1.60 11.77 3.78
CA SER A 390 -1.02 10.91 2.76
C SER A 390 -1.81 10.89 1.48
N PHE A 391 -1.10 10.68 0.37
CA PHE A 391 -1.73 10.42 -0.92
C PHE A 391 -0.99 9.32 -1.66
N PHE A 392 -1.69 8.22 -1.89
CA PHE A 392 -1.23 7.04 -2.60
C PHE A 392 -2.06 6.86 -3.87
N PHE A 393 -1.42 6.56 -4.99
CA PHE A 393 -2.11 6.42 -6.28
C PHE A 393 -1.55 5.27 -7.11
N PHE A 394 -2.36 4.78 -8.02
CA PHE A 394 -1.98 3.70 -8.94
C PHE A 394 -1.54 4.24 -10.29
N VAL A 395 -0.58 3.55 -10.91
CA VAL A 395 -0.15 3.78 -12.29
C VAL A 395 -0.36 2.50 -13.09
N GLY A 396 -1.14 2.58 -14.16
CA GLY A 396 -1.38 1.46 -15.05
C GLY A 396 -0.14 1.10 -15.85
N VAL A 397 0.13 -0.21 -15.95
CA VAL A 397 1.35 -0.76 -16.58
C VAL A 397 1.07 -1.80 -17.65
N THR A 398 -0.14 -1.88 -18.16
CA THR A 398 -0.52 -2.88 -19.17
C THR A 398 -0.96 -2.19 -20.47
N PRO A 399 -0.46 -2.60 -21.63
CA PRO A 399 -0.95 -2.10 -22.93
C PRO A 399 -2.46 -2.21 -23.04
N ALA A 400 -3.10 -1.21 -23.66
CA ALA A 400 -4.56 -1.07 -23.65
C ALA A 400 -5.32 -2.29 -24.21
N ASP A 401 -4.73 -2.96 -25.21
CA ASP A 401 -5.28 -4.16 -25.84
C ASP A 401 -5.14 -5.44 -24.99
N LYS A 402 -4.32 -5.39 -23.92
CA LYS A 402 -4.01 -6.55 -23.06
C LYS A 402 -4.62 -6.47 -21.65
N VAL A 403 -5.21 -5.35 -21.26
CA VAL A 403 -5.69 -5.12 -19.86
C VAL A 403 -6.63 -6.23 -19.37
N LEU A 404 -7.52 -6.73 -20.23
CA LEU A 404 -8.49 -7.77 -19.84
C LEU A 404 -7.88 -9.17 -19.70
N THR A 405 -6.68 -9.41 -20.24
CA THR A 405 -6.01 -10.71 -20.26
C THR A 405 -4.68 -10.72 -19.54
N ALA A 406 -4.24 -9.54 -19.04
CA ALA A 406 -3.00 -9.41 -18.32
C ALA A 406 -3.01 -10.23 -17.02
N ALA A 407 -1.88 -10.84 -16.73
CA ALA A 407 -1.66 -11.44 -15.43
C ALA A 407 -1.61 -10.34 -14.35
N SER A 408 -2.30 -10.57 -13.24
CA SER A 408 -2.32 -9.62 -12.12
C SER A 408 -0.96 -9.52 -11.43
N ASN A 409 -0.79 -8.47 -10.63
CA ASN A 409 0.27 -8.42 -9.64
C ASN A 409 0.28 -9.73 -8.82
N HIS A 410 1.45 -10.18 -8.37
CA HIS A 410 1.77 -11.46 -7.72
C HIS A 410 1.71 -12.70 -8.63
N SER A 411 1.37 -12.56 -9.91
CA SER A 411 1.43 -13.67 -10.87
C SER A 411 2.88 -13.92 -11.33
N PRO A 412 3.28 -15.19 -11.57
CA PRO A 412 4.57 -15.50 -12.21
C PRO A 412 4.68 -14.98 -13.66
N LEU A 413 3.57 -14.53 -14.24
CA LEU A 413 3.46 -13.93 -15.57
C LEU A 413 3.22 -12.42 -15.51
N PHE A 414 3.34 -11.79 -14.34
CA PHE A 414 3.20 -10.34 -14.21
C PHE A 414 4.23 -9.61 -15.09
N LEU A 415 3.75 -8.63 -15.85
CA LEU A 415 4.58 -7.83 -16.77
C LEU A 415 4.29 -6.34 -16.61
N VAL A 416 5.33 -5.55 -16.72
CA VAL A 416 5.24 -4.09 -16.76
C VAL A 416 5.60 -3.60 -18.17
N ASP A 417 4.68 -2.85 -18.77
CA ASP A 417 5.00 -2.02 -19.95
C ASP A 417 5.86 -0.83 -19.49
N GLU A 418 7.12 -0.83 -19.90
CA GLU A 418 8.09 0.20 -19.52
C GLU A 418 7.71 1.61 -20.01
N ALA A 419 6.77 1.72 -20.97
CA ALA A 419 6.19 3.00 -21.38
C ALA A 419 5.40 3.70 -20.26
N ALA A 420 5.07 3.00 -19.17
CA ALA A 420 4.46 3.59 -17.96
C ALA A 420 5.47 4.36 -17.08
N ILE A 421 6.75 4.01 -17.14
CA ILE A 421 7.79 4.54 -16.23
C ILE A 421 7.90 6.08 -16.30
N PRO A 422 7.92 6.72 -17.48
CA PRO A 422 7.95 8.18 -17.56
C PRO A 422 6.74 8.85 -16.93
N ALA A 423 5.55 8.27 -17.09
CA ALA A 423 4.32 8.81 -16.49
C ALA A 423 4.36 8.70 -14.97
N ALA A 424 4.81 7.58 -14.43
CA ALA A 424 4.99 7.37 -12.99
C ALA A 424 5.98 8.37 -12.39
N ALA A 425 7.15 8.51 -12.99
CA ALA A 425 8.20 9.41 -12.52
C ALA A 425 7.75 10.88 -12.55
N ARG A 426 7.15 11.32 -13.67
CA ARG A 426 6.62 12.68 -13.80
C ARG A 426 5.49 12.95 -12.81
N ALA A 427 4.59 12.00 -12.61
CA ALA A 427 3.45 12.17 -11.70
C ALA A 427 3.93 12.47 -10.28
N ILE A 428 4.76 11.61 -9.69
CA ILE A 428 5.18 11.78 -8.30
C ILE A 428 6.15 12.96 -8.13
N ALA A 429 7.02 13.24 -9.12
CA ALA A 429 7.93 14.37 -9.07
C ALA A 429 7.18 15.72 -9.12
N ASN A 430 6.20 15.85 -10.04
CA ASN A 430 5.40 17.08 -10.15
C ASN A 430 4.50 17.28 -8.93
N VAL A 431 3.94 16.21 -8.34
CA VAL A 431 3.21 16.27 -7.06
C VAL A 431 4.12 16.85 -5.97
N ALA A 432 5.36 16.40 -5.88
CA ALA A 432 6.32 16.93 -4.93
C ALA A 432 6.61 18.42 -5.15
N VAL A 433 6.91 18.82 -6.41
CA VAL A 433 7.22 20.22 -6.74
C VAL A 433 6.03 21.13 -6.46
N ASP A 434 4.83 20.76 -6.92
CA ASP A 434 3.63 21.57 -6.74
C ASP A 434 3.28 21.76 -5.26
N TYR A 435 3.39 20.67 -4.46
CA TYR A 435 3.14 20.76 -3.02
C TYR A 435 4.15 21.67 -2.32
N LEU A 436 5.45 21.51 -2.62
CA LEU A 436 6.51 22.35 -2.04
C LEU A 436 6.35 23.82 -2.45
N ALA A 437 6.00 24.09 -3.70
CA ALA A 437 5.84 25.46 -4.21
C ALA A 437 4.59 26.17 -3.70
N ALA A 438 3.51 25.42 -3.42
CA ALA A 438 2.29 25.99 -2.86
C ALA A 438 2.49 26.52 -1.43
N GLY A 439 3.53 26.07 -0.74
CA GLY A 439 3.76 26.40 0.67
C GLY A 439 2.75 25.75 1.60
N VAL A 440 2.95 25.92 2.90
CA VAL A 440 1.92 25.62 3.90
C VAL A 440 0.91 26.77 3.87
N PRO A 441 -0.42 26.53 3.83
CA PRO A 441 -1.43 27.56 3.88
C PRO A 441 -1.43 28.34 5.18
#